data_445c83e2e436e5c066e83a28d7a2eac3
#
_entry.id   445c83e2e436e5c066e83a28d7a2eac3
#
_cell.length_a   1.000
_cell.length_b   1.000
_cell.length_c   1.000
_cell.angle_alpha   90.00
_cell.angle_beta   90.00
_cell.angle_gamma   90.00
#
_symmetry.space_group_name_H-M   'P 1'
#
loop_
_entity.id
_entity.type
_entity.pdbx_description
1 polymer ?
#
loop_
_entity_poly.entity_id
_entity_poly.type
_entity_poly.pdbx_seq_one_letter_code
_entity_poly.pdbx_strand_id
1 'polypeptide(L)'
;MALTMTTAALAGCSSSSSTPATTAAPKAEAGTEAAGDTKTAEPEAKKGGGKLVVYSPNSEGLMNATIPLFEEKYGVDVEVIQAGTGELVKRIQSEKNDPYADVLFGGSWSLAFDNEDLWEPYVSPNDSGVLDAYRNTCGFITGNVLDGSCLIVNTDLIGDIKVEGYADLLNPELKGKIATADPANSSSAFAQLTNILLAMGGYEDDAAWKYVEDLFTNIDGKIIESSSGVYKGVADGEYLVGLSYEDPCAQLVKDGAPVKIIYPKEGSVYLPASATIVKGAKNMDNAKLFIDFIISEEVQNIWGTTLTNRPVLKDAKTSDFMTPMSDIHVIEEDIPYVSAHKKELVNKYTDIFTSIESSK
;
A
#
# COMPACT_ATOMS: atom_id res chain seq x y z
N MET A 1 15.13 32.30 44.08
CA MET A 1 13.97 32.41 44.97
C MET A 1 13.17 31.15 44.74
N ALA A 2 13.43 30.10 45.45
CA ALA A 2 12.87 29.66 46.73
C ALA A 2 11.39 29.37 46.56
N LEU A 3 11.07 28.08 46.49
CA LEU A 3 10.61 27.15 47.55
C LEU A 3 9.10 27.29 47.79
N THR A 4 8.29 26.26 47.64
CA THR A 4 7.93 25.39 48.77
C THR A 4 7.13 24.16 48.33
N MET A 5 7.51 23.00 48.86
CA MET A 5 6.77 21.73 48.94
C MET A 5 5.57 21.85 49.89
N THR A 6 4.54 21.06 49.70
CA THR A 6 3.80 20.49 50.84
C THR A 6 3.24 19.11 50.50
N THR A 7 3.68 18.11 51.22
CA THR A 7 3.20 16.75 51.38
C THR A 7 2.05 16.67 52.37
N ALA A 8 1.09 15.79 52.17
CA ALA A 8 0.33 15.18 53.26
C ALA A 8 -0.18 13.79 52.87
N ALA A 9 0.29 12.79 53.59
CA ALA A 9 -0.18 11.43 53.68
C ALA A 9 -1.14 11.28 54.86
N LEU A 10 -1.98 10.21 54.83
CA LEU A 10 -2.52 9.43 55.96
C LEU A 10 -3.61 8.52 55.39
N ALA A 11 -3.51 7.20 55.31
CA ALA A 11 -3.44 6.12 56.29
C ALA A 11 -4.82 5.80 56.95
N GLY A 12 -5.16 4.51 56.94
CA GLY A 12 -6.09 3.83 57.84
C GLY A 12 -6.96 2.80 57.16
N CYS A 13 -6.62 1.48 57.10
CA CYS A 13 -6.99 0.38 58.05
C CYS A 13 -8.52 0.15 58.16
N SER A 14 -9.09 -0.98 58.05
CA SER A 14 -8.83 -2.40 58.29
C SER A 14 -10.16 -3.17 58.47
N SER A 15 -10.13 -4.43 58.22
CA SER A 15 -10.70 -5.61 58.92
C SER A 15 -12.10 -6.05 58.44
N SER A 16 -12.25 -7.25 58.07
CA SER A 16 -12.18 -8.59 58.54
C SER A 16 -13.50 -9.37 58.44
N SER A 17 -13.37 -10.57 57.90
CA SER A 17 -13.96 -11.85 58.32
C SER A 17 -15.47 -12.10 58.22
N SER A 18 -15.93 -13.18 57.61
CA SER A 18 -15.96 -14.53 58.09
C SER A 18 -16.81 -15.45 57.19
N THR A 19 -16.30 -16.63 56.96
CA THR A 19 -17.05 -17.83 56.56
C THR A 19 -17.78 -18.43 57.77
N PRO A 20 -18.83 -19.26 57.66
CA PRO A 20 -18.69 -20.67 57.37
C PRO A 20 -19.86 -21.38 56.62
N ALA A 21 -19.56 -22.35 55.83
CA ALA A 21 -19.74 -23.81 55.93
C ALA A 21 -21.12 -24.45 55.89
N THR A 22 -21.27 -25.38 54.91
CA THR A 22 -21.81 -26.75 54.96
C THR A 22 -23.32 -26.99 54.93
N THR A 23 -23.82 -27.70 53.89
CA THR A 23 -24.31 -29.11 54.00
C THR A 23 -24.76 -29.70 52.66
N ALA A 24 -24.22 -30.83 52.39
CA ALA A 24 -24.61 -32.10 51.78
C ALA A 24 -25.82 -32.25 50.84
N ALA A 25 -25.58 -33.05 49.81
CA ALA A 25 -26.43 -33.64 48.77
C ALA A 25 -27.56 -34.56 49.30
N PRO A 26 -28.50 -35.03 48.39
CA PRO A 26 -28.18 -36.20 47.58
C PRO A 26 -28.82 -36.27 46.17
N LYS A 27 -28.17 -37.09 45.38
CA LYS A 27 -28.43 -37.92 44.22
C LYS A 27 -29.86 -38.12 43.72
N ALA A 28 -30.04 -37.95 42.39
CA ALA A 28 -30.85 -38.86 41.55
C ALA A 28 -30.38 -38.78 40.09
N GLU A 29 -30.18 -39.95 39.51
CA GLU A 29 -29.76 -40.23 38.12
C GLU A 29 -30.97 -40.07 37.17
N ALA A 30 -30.70 -39.61 35.92
CA ALA A 30 -31.16 -40.24 34.69
C ALA A 30 -30.71 -39.44 33.45
N GLY A 31 -30.02 -40.07 32.63
CA GLY A 31 -29.54 -40.06 31.32
C GLY A 31 -30.26 -39.23 30.26
N THR A 32 -29.54 -38.68 29.34
CA THR A 32 -29.48 -39.00 27.90
C THR A 32 -28.76 -37.92 27.09
N GLU A 33 -27.89 -38.41 26.24
CA GLU A 33 -27.44 -37.87 24.96
C GLU A 33 -26.62 -36.60 24.90
N ALA A 34 -25.38 -36.82 24.54
CA ALA A 34 -24.36 -35.90 24.08
C ALA A 34 -24.76 -35.25 22.76
N ALA A 35 -24.92 -33.93 22.77
CA ALA A 35 -24.70 -33.11 21.60
C ALA A 35 -23.23 -32.66 21.65
N GLY A 36 -22.43 -33.17 20.73
CA GLY A 36 -21.03 -32.81 20.60
C GLY A 36 -20.89 -31.36 20.16
N ASP A 37 -20.43 -30.52 21.06
CA ASP A 37 -19.81 -29.26 20.72
C ASP A 37 -18.51 -29.57 19.96
N THR A 38 -18.58 -29.49 18.64
CA THR A 38 -17.42 -29.39 17.78
C THR A 38 -16.85 -27.99 18.00
N LYS A 39 -16.01 -27.82 19.03
CA LYS A 39 -15.06 -26.73 19.08
C LYS A 39 -14.22 -26.86 17.82
N THR A 40 -14.47 -26.00 16.85
CA THR A 40 -13.53 -25.72 15.77
C THR A 40 -12.23 -25.30 16.44
N ALA A 41 -11.24 -26.18 16.40
CA ALA A 41 -9.90 -25.86 16.89
C ALA A 41 -9.39 -24.71 16.00
N GLU A 42 -9.20 -23.53 16.58
CA GLU A 42 -8.37 -22.49 16.01
C GLU A 42 -7.02 -23.13 15.67
N PRO A 43 -6.47 -22.93 14.45
CA PRO A 43 -5.16 -23.48 14.10
C PRO A 43 -4.16 -23.00 15.15
N GLU A 44 -3.47 -23.90 15.81
CA GLU A 44 -2.36 -23.55 16.71
C GLU A 44 -1.42 -22.64 15.93
N ALA A 45 -1.24 -21.39 16.40
CA ALA A 45 -0.31 -20.43 15.82
C ALA A 45 1.06 -21.13 15.75
N LYS A 46 1.63 -21.23 14.54
CA LYS A 46 2.97 -21.75 14.33
C LYS A 46 3.89 -20.93 15.24
N LYS A 47 4.52 -21.54 16.21
CA LYS A 47 5.48 -20.86 17.07
C LYS A 47 6.66 -20.47 16.21
N GLY A 48 6.84 -19.17 15.99
CA GLY A 48 8.06 -18.58 15.51
C GLY A 48 9.14 -18.64 16.59
N GLY A 49 9.89 -17.61 16.72
CA GLY A 49 11.05 -17.46 17.61
C GLY A 49 12.31 -17.33 16.77
N GLY A 50 13.37 -16.81 17.37
CA GLY A 50 14.59 -16.49 16.65
C GLY A 50 14.50 -15.15 15.92
N LYS A 51 15.14 -15.02 14.76
CA LYS A 51 15.35 -13.75 14.04
C LYS A 51 14.71 -13.75 12.66
N LEU A 52 14.39 -12.55 12.16
CA LEU A 52 14.06 -12.28 10.76
C LEU A 52 14.75 -11.00 10.33
N VAL A 53 15.34 -10.95 9.14
CA VAL A 53 15.92 -9.74 8.56
C VAL A 53 15.06 -9.31 7.37
N VAL A 54 14.46 -8.13 7.48
CA VAL A 54 13.57 -7.55 6.48
C VAL A 54 14.23 -6.34 5.82
N TYR A 55 14.41 -6.39 4.51
CA TYR A 55 14.74 -5.22 3.70
C TYR A 55 13.44 -4.59 3.21
N SER A 56 13.27 -3.28 3.39
CA SER A 56 12.01 -2.63 3.02
C SER A 56 12.17 -1.20 2.53
N PRO A 57 11.56 -0.84 1.39
CA PRO A 57 11.40 0.55 0.95
C PRO A 57 10.11 1.18 1.49
N ASN A 58 9.30 0.45 2.25
CA ASN A 58 8.00 0.92 2.73
C ASN A 58 8.13 2.10 3.69
N SER A 59 7.06 2.87 3.82
CA SER A 59 6.98 3.98 4.77
C SER A 59 7.09 3.51 6.23
N GLU A 60 7.56 4.40 7.10
CA GLU A 60 7.61 4.14 8.54
C GLU A 60 6.23 3.78 9.11
N GLY A 61 5.15 4.39 8.59
CA GLY A 61 3.78 4.09 9.02
C GLY A 61 3.41 2.64 8.80
N LEU A 62 3.67 2.09 7.61
CA LEU A 62 3.40 0.70 7.28
C LEU A 62 4.28 -0.25 8.12
N MET A 63 5.56 0.07 8.28
CA MET A 63 6.48 -0.74 9.07
C MET A 63 6.07 -0.76 10.54
N ASN A 64 5.75 0.39 11.13
CA ASN A 64 5.33 0.50 12.53
C ASN A 64 3.98 -0.19 12.82
N ALA A 65 3.10 -0.29 11.84
CA ALA A 65 1.85 -1.03 11.95
C ALA A 65 2.00 -2.54 11.74
N THR A 66 3.12 -3.00 11.18
CA THR A 66 3.30 -4.40 10.77
C THR A 66 4.29 -5.15 11.66
N ILE A 67 5.49 -4.60 11.84
CA ILE A 67 6.59 -5.32 12.50
C ILE A 67 6.28 -5.65 13.96
N PRO A 68 5.82 -4.70 14.82
CA PRO A 68 5.53 -5.01 16.21
C PRO A 68 4.45 -6.09 16.40
N LEU A 69 3.45 -6.11 15.52
CA LEU A 69 2.40 -7.13 15.54
C LEU A 69 2.95 -8.53 15.20
N PHE A 70 3.87 -8.61 14.25
CA PHE A 70 4.52 -9.86 13.89
C PHE A 70 5.40 -10.37 15.05
N GLU A 71 6.20 -9.49 15.64
CA GLU A 71 7.05 -9.80 16.80
C GLU A 71 6.23 -10.29 17.99
N GLU A 72 5.15 -9.57 18.32
CA GLU A 72 4.25 -9.96 19.43
C GLU A 72 3.58 -11.31 19.19
N LYS A 73 3.08 -11.52 17.96
CA LYS A 73 2.32 -12.73 17.62
C LYS A 73 3.17 -13.99 17.57
N TYR A 74 4.41 -13.88 17.08
CA TYR A 74 5.26 -15.03 16.78
C TYR A 74 6.52 -15.12 17.63
N GLY A 75 6.84 -14.11 18.44
CA GLY A 75 8.05 -14.08 19.26
C GLY A 75 9.34 -14.03 18.45
N VAL A 76 9.29 -13.47 17.26
CA VAL A 76 10.42 -13.31 16.33
C VAL A 76 11.01 -11.93 16.52
N ASP A 77 12.34 -11.82 16.64
CA ASP A 77 13.07 -10.53 16.64
C ASP A 77 13.32 -10.09 15.20
N VAL A 78 12.76 -8.93 14.80
CA VAL A 78 12.82 -8.46 13.41
C VAL A 78 13.80 -7.31 13.26
N GLU A 79 14.87 -7.54 12.50
CA GLU A 79 15.77 -6.48 12.07
C GLU A 79 15.30 -5.89 10.73
N VAL A 80 15.03 -4.59 10.70
CA VAL A 80 14.60 -3.88 9.49
C VAL A 80 15.73 -3.02 8.94
N ILE A 81 15.98 -3.14 7.63
CA ILE A 81 16.87 -2.26 6.88
C ILE A 81 16.07 -1.53 5.82
N GLN A 82 15.95 -0.21 5.97
CA GLN A 82 15.20 0.64 5.05
C GLN A 82 16.14 1.36 4.08
N ALA A 83 15.81 1.24 2.79
CA ALA A 83 16.47 1.99 1.70
C ALA A 83 15.56 1.97 0.45
N GLY A 84 15.97 2.65 -0.62
CA GLY A 84 15.25 2.60 -1.89
C GLY A 84 15.23 1.20 -2.51
N THR A 85 14.13 0.82 -3.18
CA THR A 85 13.95 -0.53 -3.76
C THR A 85 15.15 -0.97 -4.62
N GLY A 86 15.59 -0.09 -5.53
CA GLY A 86 16.73 -0.41 -6.41
C GLY A 86 18.07 -0.61 -5.66
N GLU A 87 18.26 0.09 -4.54
CA GLU A 87 19.42 -0.08 -3.67
C GLU A 87 19.36 -1.43 -2.95
N LEU A 88 18.20 -1.76 -2.38
CA LEU A 88 17.98 -3.03 -1.67
C LEU A 88 18.16 -4.24 -2.61
N VAL A 89 17.60 -4.19 -3.82
CA VAL A 89 17.79 -5.26 -4.81
C VAL A 89 19.27 -5.42 -5.20
N LYS A 90 19.99 -4.32 -5.44
CA LYS A 90 21.44 -4.39 -5.71
C LYS A 90 22.23 -4.98 -4.54
N ARG A 91 21.80 -4.66 -3.31
CA ARG A 91 22.42 -5.21 -2.11
C ARG A 91 22.16 -6.71 -2.00
N ILE A 92 20.92 -7.18 -2.17
CA ILE A 92 20.58 -8.61 -2.23
C ILE A 92 21.41 -9.33 -3.32
N GLN A 93 21.53 -8.70 -4.50
CA GLN A 93 22.35 -9.22 -5.58
C GLN A 93 23.82 -9.41 -5.19
N SER A 94 24.40 -8.45 -4.46
CA SER A 94 25.78 -8.53 -3.98
C SER A 94 25.98 -9.58 -2.88
N GLU A 95 24.93 -9.84 -2.10
CA GLU A 95 24.89 -10.79 -0.98
C GLU A 95 24.44 -12.21 -1.39
N LYS A 96 24.17 -12.49 -2.68
CA LYS A 96 23.54 -13.73 -3.15
C LYS A 96 24.22 -15.03 -2.72
N ASN A 97 25.53 -15.02 -2.40
CA ASN A 97 26.27 -16.20 -1.98
C ASN A 97 26.22 -16.42 -0.46
N ASP A 98 25.87 -15.41 0.31
CA ASP A 98 25.68 -15.42 1.75
C ASP A 98 24.64 -14.35 2.12
N PRO A 99 23.33 -14.58 1.87
CA PRO A 99 22.29 -13.59 2.05
C PRO A 99 22.24 -13.09 3.49
N TYR A 100 22.12 -11.78 3.64
CA TYR A 100 21.87 -11.16 4.94
C TYR A 100 20.37 -10.99 5.18
N ALA A 101 19.64 -10.54 4.15
CA ALA A 101 18.18 -10.41 4.22
C ALA A 101 17.49 -11.77 4.07
N ASP A 102 16.38 -11.93 4.75
CA ASP A 102 15.45 -13.05 4.58
C ASP A 102 14.28 -12.69 3.66
N VAL A 103 13.80 -11.44 3.75
CA VAL A 103 12.64 -10.95 3.00
C VAL A 103 12.94 -9.57 2.42
N LEU A 104 12.52 -9.33 1.17
CA LEU A 104 12.27 -7.99 0.65
C LEU A 104 10.76 -7.71 0.78
N PHE A 105 10.40 -6.71 1.59
CA PHE A 105 9.01 -6.33 1.84
C PHE A 105 8.72 -4.95 1.27
N GLY A 106 8.08 -4.89 0.13
CA GLY A 106 7.77 -3.67 -0.62
C GLY A 106 8.56 -3.54 -1.92
N GLY A 107 8.25 -2.50 -2.66
CA GLY A 107 8.81 -2.24 -3.99
C GLY A 107 7.91 -2.75 -5.11
N SER A 108 8.25 -2.39 -6.35
CA SER A 108 7.41 -2.70 -7.49
C SER A 108 7.46 -4.18 -7.86
N TRP A 109 6.32 -4.69 -8.30
CA TRP A 109 6.19 -6.05 -8.84
C TRP A 109 7.15 -6.31 -10.01
N SER A 110 7.22 -5.38 -10.96
CA SER A 110 8.10 -5.51 -12.12
C SER A 110 9.57 -5.67 -11.74
N LEU A 111 10.07 -4.88 -10.77
CA LEU A 111 11.46 -5.00 -10.34
C LEU A 111 11.74 -6.35 -9.65
N ALA A 112 10.77 -6.87 -8.88
CA ALA A 112 10.89 -8.21 -8.32
C ALA A 112 10.88 -9.28 -9.42
N PHE A 113 10.00 -9.14 -10.42
CA PHE A 113 9.90 -10.07 -11.56
C PHE A 113 11.16 -10.08 -12.40
N ASP A 114 11.75 -8.93 -12.70
CA ASP A 114 12.98 -8.79 -13.49
C ASP A 114 14.23 -9.41 -12.81
N ASN A 115 14.12 -9.76 -11.53
CA ASN A 115 15.21 -10.34 -10.72
C ASN A 115 14.79 -11.68 -10.10
N GLU A 116 14.08 -12.53 -10.83
CA GLU A 116 13.54 -13.81 -10.35
C GLU A 116 14.58 -14.76 -9.74
N ASP A 117 15.82 -14.70 -10.23
CA ASP A 117 16.94 -15.53 -9.75
C ASP A 117 17.37 -15.24 -8.30
N LEU A 118 16.91 -14.12 -7.74
CA LEU A 118 17.19 -13.70 -6.36
C LEU A 118 16.18 -14.26 -5.33
N TRP A 119 15.07 -14.83 -5.79
CA TRP A 119 13.96 -15.17 -4.89
C TRP A 119 13.79 -16.68 -4.69
N GLU A 120 13.38 -17.03 -3.49
CA GLU A 120 12.96 -18.39 -3.15
C GLU A 120 11.49 -18.58 -3.57
N PRO A 121 11.14 -19.66 -4.27
CA PRO A 121 9.76 -19.97 -4.60
C PRO A 121 8.92 -20.20 -3.33
N TYR A 122 7.86 -19.40 -3.21
CA TYR A 122 6.88 -19.57 -2.14
C TYR A 122 5.53 -18.96 -2.52
N VAL A 123 4.47 -19.73 -2.34
CA VAL A 123 3.08 -19.26 -2.44
C VAL A 123 2.41 -19.47 -1.09
N SER A 124 1.95 -18.38 -0.49
CA SER A 124 1.26 -18.42 0.80
C SER A 124 -0.05 -19.22 0.72
N PRO A 125 -0.42 -19.97 1.75
CA PRO A 125 -1.75 -20.57 1.87
C PRO A 125 -2.88 -19.53 1.82
N ASN A 126 -2.60 -18.29 2.22
CA ASN A 126 -3.55 -17.17 2.22
C ASN A 126 -3.75 -16.56 0.82
N ASP A 127 -2.94 -16.92 -0.18
CA ASP A 127 -3.01 -16.37 -1.54
C ASP A 127 -4.38 -16.57 -2.21
N SER A 128 -5.12 -17.61 -1.83
CA SER A 128 -6.49 -17.84 -2.32
C SER A 128 -7.48 -16.72 -1.96
N GLY A 129 -7.20 -15.96 -0.89
CA GLY A 129 -7.98 -14.80 -0.47
C GLY A 129 -7.61 -13.51 -1.20
N VAL A 130 -6.50 -13.48 -1.92
CA VAL A 130 -6.07 -12.32 -2.71
C VAL A 130 -7.00 -12.13 -3.91
N LEU A 131 -7.25 -10.88 -4.29
CA LEU A 131 -7.94 -10.50 -5.53
C LEU A 131 -7.31 -11.22 -6.72
N ASP A 132 -8.11 -11.79 -7.61
CA ASP A 132 -7.64 -12.74 -8.64
C ASP A 132 -6.55 -12.15 -9.55
N ALA A 133 -6.65 -10.85 -9.89
CA ALA A 133 -5.66 -10.13 -10.70
C ALA A 133 -4.28 -9.97 -10.03
N TYR A 134 -4.20 -10.10 -8.69
CA TYR A 134 -2.97 -9.83 -7.91
C TYR A 134 -2.42 -11.07 -7.19
N ARG A 135 -2.94 -12.25 -7.51
CA ARG A 135 -2.48 -13.52 -6.95
C ARG A 135 -1.05 -13.85 -7.40
N ASN A 136 -0.34 -14.58 -6.54
CA ASN A 136 1.00 -15.06 -6.84
C ASN A 136 0.97 -16.17 -7.92
N THR A 137 0.86 -15.78 -9.18
CA THR A 137 0.88 -16.71 -10.33
C THR A 137 2.28 -17.06 -10.81
N CYS A 138 3.30 -16.25 -10.48
CA CYS A 138 4.69 -16.52 -10.85
C CYS A 138 5.40 -17.46 -9.86
N GLY A 139 4.82 -17.70 -8.67
CA GLY A 139 5.34 -18.65 -7.69
C GLY A 139 6.33 -18.08 -6.67
N PHE A 140 6.74 -16.81 -6.78
CA PHE A 140 7.76 -16.22 -5.89
C PHE A 140 7.50 -14.76 -5.47
N ILE A 141 6.47 -14.08 -6.01
CA ILE A 141 6.08 -12.72 -5.60
C ILE A 141 4.71 -12.76 -4.95
N THR A 142 4.60 -12.25 -3.74
CA THR A 142 3.33 -12.03 -3.06
C THR A 142 2.97 -10.56 -3.12
N GLY A 143 1.81 -10.22 -3.68
CA GLY A 143 1.24 -8.88 -3.58
C GLY A 143 0.82 -8.58 -2.14
N ASN A 144 1.02 -7.35 -1.68
CA ASN A 144 0.70 -7.03 -0.28
C ASN A 144 -0.18 -5.79 -0.09
N VAL A 145 0.04 -4.71 -0.84
CA VAL A 145 -0.82 -3.53 -0.92
C VAL A 145 -1.00 -3.14 -2.37
N LEU A 146 -2.06 -2.40 -2.68
CA LEU A 146 -2.34 -1.88 -4.01
C LEU A 146 -2.12 -0.37 -4.02
N ASP A 147 -1.33 0.08 -4.98
CA ASP A 147 -1.14 1.50 -5.29
C ASP A 147 -1.98 1.86 -6.52
N GLY A 148 -3.06 2.63 -6.31
CA GLY A 148 -3.98 3.03 -7.37
C GLY A 148 -3.66 4.41 -7.93
N SER A 149 -3.67 4.54 -9.25
CA SER A 149 -3.60 5.84 -9.92
C SER A 149 -4.90 6.60 -9.72
N CYS A 150 -4.82 7.86 -9.28
CA CYS A 150 -5.98 8.73 -9.06
C CYS A 150 -5.69 10.19 -9.37
N LEU A 151 -6.73 11.01 -9.35
CA LEU A 151 -6.63 12.45 -9.34
C LEU A 151 -6.95 12.97 -7.94
N ILE A 152 -6.22 13.96 -7.48
CA ILE A 152 -6.53 14.72 -6.28
C ILE A 152 -7.06 16.10 -6.68
N VAL A 153 -8.15 16.55 -6.07
CA VAL A 153 -8.84 17.81 -6.41
C VAL A 153 -9.04 18.64 -5.16
N ASN A 154 -8.64 19.91 -5.18
CA ASN A 154 -8.90 20.85 -4.10
C ASN A 154 -10.38 21.25 -4.09
N THR A 155 -11.09 20.94 -3.00
CA THR A 155 -12.55 21.15 -2.90
C THR A 155 -12.95 22.59 -2.68
N ASP A 156 -12.08 23.41 -2.11
CA ASP A 156 -12.37 24.81 -1.82
C ASP A 156 -12.17 25.70 -3.05
N LEU A 157 -11.26 25.31 -3.96
CA LEU A 157 -10.84 26.14 -5.06
C LEU A 157 -11.38 25.71 -6.44
N ILE A 158 -11.83 24.44 -6.58
CA ILE A 158 -12.28 23.89 -7.86
C ILE A 158 -13.57 24.58 -8.38
N GLY A 159 -14.39 25.13 -7.50
CA GLY A 159 -15.65 25.77 -7.86
C GLY A 159 -16.61 24.82 -8.58
N ASP A 160 -17.19 25.30 -9.69
CA ASP A 160 -18.16 24.53 -10.48
C ASP A 160 -17.49 23.64 -11.56
N ILE A 161 -16.16 23.61 -11.62
CA ILE A 161 -15.43 22.79 -12.61
C ILE A 161 -15.62 21.31 -12.27
N LYS A 162 -16.20 20.56 -13.21
CA LYS A 162 -16.34 19.11 -13.07
C LYS A 162 -15.03 18.41 -13.41
N VAL A 163 -14.61 17.51 -12.52
CA VAL A 163 -13.50 16.58 -12.73
C VAL A 163 -13.99 15.20 -12.31
N GLU A 164 -14.28 14.35 -13.28
CA GLU A 164 -14.71 12.96 -13.09
C GLU A 164 -13.73 11.96 -13.74
N GLY A 165 -12.81 12.45 -14.55
CA GLY A 165 -11.82 11.63 -15.24
C GLY A 165 -10.81 12.45 -16.02
N TYR A 166 -10.02 11.73 -16.79
CA TYR A 166 -8.93 12.32 -17.57
C TYR A 166 -9.42 13.30 -18.62
N ALA A 167 -10.52 12.98 -19.32
CA ALA A 167 -11.06 13.85 -20.38
C ALA A 167 -11.38 15.26 -19.87
N ASP A 168 -11.77 15.39 -18.61
CA ASP A 168 -12.13 16.68 -18.00
C ASP A 168 -10.90 17.56 -17.74
N LEU A 169 -9.69 17.00 -17.72
CA LEU A 169 -8.43 17.73 -17.52
C LEU A 169 -8.04 18.61 -18.71
N LEU A 170 -8.68 18.43 -19.86
CA LEU A 170 -8.50 19.30 -21.02
C LEU A 170 -9.34 20.58 -20.96
N ASN A 171 -10.14 20.76 -19.89
CA ASN A 171 -10.88 22.01 -19.68
C ASN A 171 -9.93 23.22 -19.65
N PRO A 172 -10.13 24.24 -20.52
CA PRO A 172 -9.24 25.39 -20.54
C PRO A 172 -9.18 26.20 -19.23
N GLU A 173 -10.21 26.10 -18.38
CA GLU A 173 -10.21 26.73 -17.06
C GLU A 173 -9.19 26.10 -16.09
N LEU A 174 -8.73 24.89 -16.38
CA LEU A 174 -7.67 24.19 -15.64
C LEU A 174 -6.26 24.48 -16.16
N LYS A 175 -6.12 25.30 -17.23
CA LYS A 175 -4.81 25.62 -17.80
C LYS A 175 -3.85 26.20 -16.74
N GLY A 176 -2.69 25.59 -16.57
CA GLY A 176 -1.67 25.97 -15.60
C GLY A 176 -2.06 25.73 -14.13
N LYS A 177 -3.16 25.00 -13.88
CA LYS A 177 -3.68 24.69 -12.53
C LYS A 177 -3.67 23.20 -12.22
N ILE A 178 -3.08 22.38 -13.08
CA ILE A 178 -2.91 20.94 -12.92
C ILE A 178 -1.46 20.68 -12.55
N ALA A 179 -1.24 19.93 -11.47
CA ALA A 179 0.07 19.46 -11.03
C ALA A 179 0.34 18.03 -11.49
N THR A 180 1.54 17.78 -11.97
CA THR A 180 2.07 16.42 -12.18
C THR A 180 3.56 16.41 -11.91
N ALA A 181 4.12 15.24 -11.55
CA ALA A 181 5.57 15.06 -11.53
C ALA A 181 6.08 14.59 -12.90
N ASP A 182 7.38 14.58 -13.08
CA ASP A 182 8.02 14.14 -14.32
C ASP A 182 8.00 12.60 -14.43
N PRO A 183 7.33 12.03 -15.43
CA PRO A 183 7.36 10.58 -15.70
C PRO A 183 8.75 9.99 -15.91
N ALA A 184 9.73 10.80 -16.33
CA ALA A 184 11.11 10.33 -16.50
C ALA A 184 11.83 10.12 -15.15
N ASN A 185 11.42 10.83 -14.10
CA ASN A 185 12.13 10.88 -12.82
C ASN A 185 11.29 10.36 -11.62
N SER A 186 9.97 10.22 -11.77
CA SER A 186 9.05 9.80 -10.73
C SER A 186 8.31 8.53 -11.11
N SER A 187 8.41 7.48 -10.27
CA SER A 187 7.71 6.21 -10.51
C SER A 187 6.19 6.36 -10.52
N SER A 188 5.62 7.19 -9.64
CA SER A 188 4.18 7.42 -9.61
C SER A 188 3.71 8.27 -10.80
N ALA A 189 4.52 9.22 -11.28
CA ALA A 189 4.20 9.96 -12.49
C ALA A 189 4.32 9.06 -13.75
N PHE A 190 5.26 8.14 -13.77
CA PHE A 190 5.33 7.12 -14.83
C PHE A 190 4.10 6.20 -14.78
N ALA A 191 3.67 5.75 -13.61
CA ALA A 191 2.44 4.97 -13.45
C ALA A 191 1.19 5.78 -13.89
N GLN A 192 1.15 7.08 -13.64
CA GLN A 192 0.11 7.96 -14.18
C GLN A 192 0.15 8.05 -15.72
N LEU A 193 1.34 8.16 -16.32
CA LEU A 193 1.48 8.17 -17.77
C LEU A 193 0.96 6.88 -18.40
N THR A 194 1.37 5.72 -17.88
CA THR A 194 0.92 4.41 -18.38
C THR A 194 -0.57 4.20 -18.17
N ASN A 195 -1.11 4.63 -17.03
CA ASN A 195 -2.56 4.61 -16.78
C ASN A 195 -3.32 5.47 -17.79
N ILE A 196 -2.87 6.70 -18.03
CA ILE A 196 -3.49 7.61 -19.01
C ILE A 196 -3.49 6.98 -20.40
N LEU A 197 -2.36 6.45 -20.85
CA LEU A 197 -2.27 5.81 -22.16
C LEU A 197 -3.25 4.64 -22.27
N LEU A 198 -3.27 3.76 -21.27
CA LEU A 198 -4.16 2.60 -21.25
C LEU A 198 -5.64 3.03 -21.24
N ALA A 199 -6.01 3.98 -20.36
CA ALA A 199 -7.37 4.49 -20.23
C ALA A 199 -7.87 5.23 -21.47
N MET A 200 -6.97 5.84 -22.25
CA MET A 200 -7.31 6.66 -23.41
C MET A 200 -7.18 5.92 -24.75
N GLY A 201 -6.88 4.60 -24.74
CA GLY A 201 -6.87 3.80 -25.98
C GLY A 201 -5.78 2.73 -26.05
N GLY A 202 -4.68 2.91 -25.35
CA GLY A 202 -3.57 1.96 -25.30
C GLY A 202 -2.19 2.61 -25.48
N TYR A 203 -1.15 1.84 -25.17
CA TYR A 203 0.23 2.35 -25.15
C TYR A 203 0.76 2.76 -26.53
N GLU A 204 0.25 2.15 -27.60
CA GLU A 204 0.65 2.42 -28.98
C GLU A 204 -0.36 3.30 -29.75
N ASP A 205 -1.50 3.63 -29.14
CA ASP A 205 -2.58 4.37 -29.78
C ASP A 205 -2.21 5.85 -29.99
N ASP A 206 -2.28 6.32 -31.20
CA ASP A 206 -1.96 7.73 -31.54
C ASP A 206 -2.92 8.73 -30.89
N ALA A 207 -4.18 8.35 -30.66
CA ALA A 207 -5.15 9.21 -29.98
C ALA A 207 -4.84 9.32 -28.49
N ALA A 208 -4.39 8.25 -27.85
CA ALA A 208 -3.93 8.27 -26.47
C ALA A 208 -2.70 9.20 -26.31
N TRP A 209 -1.73 9.12 -27.22
CA TRP A 209 -0.58 10.01 -27.22
C TRP A 209 -0.94 11.45 -27.56
N LYS A 210 -1.91 11.67 -28.43
CA LYS A 210 -2.44 13.01 -28.69
C LYS A 210 -3.12 13.60 -27.44
N TYR A 211 -3.83 12.77 -26.67
CA TYR A 211 -4.36 13.18 -25.39
C TYR A 211 -3.24 13.60 -24.41
N VAL A 212 -2.15 12.83 -24.34
CA VAL A 212 -0.97 13.21 -23.53
C VAL A 212 -0.41 14.56 -23.94
N GLU A 213 -0.26 14.83 -25.23
CA GLU A 213 0.20 16.13 -25.76
C GLU A 213 -0.74 17.27 -25.33
N ASP A 214 -2.05 17.08 -25.48
CA ASP A 214 -3.05 18.07 -25.12
C ASP A 214 -3.08 18.33 -23.61
N LEU A 215 -2.96 17.27 -22.80
CA LEU A 215 -2.90 17.38 -21.35
C LEU A 215 -1.67 18.16 -20.90
N PHE A 216 -0.47 17.82 -21.40
CA PHE A 216 0.76 18.51 -21.01
C PHE A 216 0.79 19.96 -21.54
N THR A 217 0.11 20.24 -22.65
CA THR A 217 -0.14 21.62 -23.11
C THR A 217 -1.03 22.38 -22.12
N ASN A 218 -2.04 21.72 -21.55
CA ASN A 218 -2.94 22.33 -20.55
C ASN A 218 -2.27 22.46 -19.17
N ILE A 219 -1.37 21.55 -18.80
CA ILE A 219 -0.51 21.63 -17.60
C ILE A 219 0.41 22.87 -17.66
N ASP A 220 0.74 23.34 -18.88
CA ASP A 220 1.48 24.57 -19.13
C ASP A 220 2.87 24.63 -18.45
N GLY A 221 3.61 23.50 -18.49
CA GLY A 221 4.98 23.39 -17.95
C GLY A 221 5.07 23.28 -16.42
N LYS A 222 3.96 23.04 -15.74
CA LYS A 222 3.91 22.90 -14.28
C LYS A 222 4.32 21.50 -13.84
N ILE A 223 5.58 21.13 -14.13
CA ILE A 223 6.16 19.86 -13.69
C ILE A 223 6.77 20.04 -12.30
N ILE A 224 6.28 19.24 -11.35
CA ILE A 224 6.73 19.26 -9.97
C ILE A 224 7.91 18.28 -9.80
N GLU A 225 8.88 18.61 -8.98
CA GLU A 225 10.10 17.83 -8.80
C GLU A 225 9.82 16.40 -8.26
N SER A 226 8.78 16.28 -7.40
CA SER A 226 8.44 15.01 -6.77
C SER A 226 6.94 14.77 -6.72
N SER A 227 6.53 13.50 -6.67
CA SER A 227 5.12 13.13 -6.48
C SER A 227 4.52 13.67 -5.18
N SER A 228 5.34 13.80 -4.13
CA SER A 228 4.87 14.39 -2.87
C SER A 228 4.56 15.89 -3.01
N GLY A 229 5.27 16.61 -3.85
CA GLY A 229 4.96 18.00 -4.19
C GLY A 229 3.61 18.15 -4.91
N VAL A 230 3.21 17.15 -5.70
CA VAL A 230 1.93 17.18 -6.43
C VAL A 230 0.75 17.22 -5.46
N TYR A 231 0.59 16.19 -4.62
CA TYR A 231 -0.59 16.12 -3.75
C TYR A 231 -0.56 17.17 -2.64
N LYS A 232 0.62 17.55 -2.14
CA LYS A 232 0.75 18.64 -1.17
C LYS A 232 0.40 19.98 -1.80
N GLY A 233 0.91 20.31 -3.00
CA GLY A 233 0.58 21.55 -3.69
C GLY A 233 -0.92 21.70 -3.98
N VAL A 234 -1.64 20.61 -4.23
CA VAL A 234 -3.10 20.62 -4.33
C VAL A 234 -3.75 20.87 -2.98
N ALA A 235 -3.30 20.21 -1.92
CA ALA A 235 -3.83 20.42 -0.57
C ALA A 235 -3.58 21.84 -0.06
N ASP A 236 -2.43 22.41 -0.37
CA ASP A 236 -2.03 23.78 0.01
C ASP A 236 -2.68 24.87 -0.89
N GLY A 237 -3.43 24.46 -1.94
CA GLY A 237 -4.15 25.37 -2.84
C GLY A 237 -3.29 26.03 -3.92
N GLU A 238 -2.09 25.53 -4.18
CA GLU A 238 -1.25 25.98 -5.30
C GLU A 238 -1.80 25.51 -6.64
N TYR A 239 -2.46 24.36 -6.65
CA TYR A 239 -3.08 23.74 -7.82
C TYR A 239 -4.51 23.31 -7.52
N LEU A 240 -5.34 23.24 -8.57
CA LEU A 240 -6.72 22.78 -8.44
C LEU A 240 -6.84 21.26 -8.52
N VAL A 241 -5.99 20.64 -9.36
CA VAL A 241 -5.99 19.20 -9.63
C VAL A 241 -4.56 18.70 -9.65
N GLY A 242 -4.35 17.46 -9.22
CA GLY A 242 -3.06 16.76 -9.32
C GLY A 242 -3.21 15.33 -9.84
N LEU A 243 -2.27 14.92 -10.67
CA LEU A 243 -2.10 13.54 -11.09
C LEU A 243 -1.30 12.80 -9.99
N SER A 244 -1.92 11.89 -9.26
CA SER A 244 -1.33 11.32 -8.04
C SER A 244 -1.67 9.83 -7.88
N TYR A 245 -1.45 9.31 -6.69
CA TYR A 245 -1.79 7.95 -6.32
C TYR A 245 -2.53 7.93 -4.99
N GLU A 246 -3.26 6.85 -4.73
CA GLU A 246 -4.32 6.81 -3.73
C GLU A 246 -3.83 7.03 -2.30
N ASP A 247 -2.79 6.32 -1.84
CA ASP A 247 -2.39 6.29 -0.43
C ASP A 247 -2.16 7.68 0.20
N PRO A 248 -1.29 8.57 -0.35
CA PRO A 248 -1.10 9.88 0.24
C PRO A 248 -2.32 10.80 0.08
N CYS A 249 -3.12 10.61 -0.98
CA CYS A 249 -4.35 11.38 -1.16
C CYS A 249 -5.39 10.99 -0.11
N ALA A 250 -5.53 9.69 0.17
CA ALA A 250 -6.40 9.18 1.23
C ALA A 250 -5.94 9.65 2.61
N GLN A 251 -4.62 9.73 2.84
CA GLN A 251 -4.09 10.29 4.08
C GLN A 251 -4.47 11.78 4.24
N LEU A 252 -4.38 12.58 3.18
CA LEU A 252 -4.82 13.98 3.22
C LEU A 252 -6.32 14.12 3.51
N VAL A 253 -7.16 13.28 2.89
CA VAL A 253 -8.61 13.26 3.18
C VAL A 253 -8.86 12.88 4.63
N LYS A 254 -8.17 11.86 5.15
CA LYS A 254 -8.25 11.42 6.54
C LYS A 254 -7.83 12.51 7.53
N ASP A 255 -6.82 13.30 7.18
CA ASP A 255 -6.31 14.41 7.99
C ASP A 255 -7.18 15.68 7.87
N GLY A 256 -8.26 15.64 7.08
CA GLY A 256 -9.22 16.74 6.92
C GLY A 256 -8.75 17.87 6.02
N ALA A 257 -7.78 17.62 5.13
CA ALA A 257 -7.40 18.59 4.11
C ALA A 257 -8.56 18.85 3.14
N PRO A 258 -8.67 20.07 2.54
CA PRO A 258 -9.75 20.42 1.62
C PRO A 258 -9.55 19.78 0.24
N VAL A 259 -9.48 18.46 0.21
CA VAL A 259 -9.25 17.69 -1.02
C VAL A 259 -10.21 16.52 -1.12
N LYS A 260 -10.41 16.03 -2.35
CA LYS A 260 -11.09 14.78 -2.65
C LYS A 260 -10.31 13.97 -3.66
N ILE A 261 -10.48 12.64 -3.60
CA ILE A 261 -9.92 11.71 -4.58
C ILE A 261 -10.94 11.50 -5.69
N ILE A 262 -10.48 11.50 -6.92
CA ILE A 262 -11.25 11.11 -8.10
C ILE A 262 -10.54 9.92 -8.75
N TYR A 263 -11.26 8.83 -8.88
CA TYR A 263 -10.84 7.69 -9.70
C TYR A 263 -11.36 7.93 -11.11
N PRO A 264 -10.48 8.10 -12.10
CA PRO A 264 -10.90 8.45 -13.46
C PRO A 264 -11.94 7.46 -13.99
N LYS A 265 -13.05 7.97 -14.52
CA LYS A 265 -14.12 7.15 -15.12
C LYS A 265 -13.65 6.32 -16.31
N GLU A 266 -12.57 6.77 -16.97
CA GLU A 266 -11.90 6.05 -18.07
C GLU A 266 -11.14 4.82 -17.56
N GLY A 267 -10.77 4.79 -16.29
CA GLY A 267 -10.16 3.66 -15.60
C GLY A 267 -8.94 4.03 -14.76
N SER A 268 -8.79 3.31 -13.67
CA SER A 268 -7.64 3.39 -12.76
C SER A 268 -6.88 2.06 -12.74
N VAL A 269 -5.57 2.14 -12.95
CA VAL A 269 -4.66 1.02 -12.75
C VAL A 269 -4.32 0.93 -11.27
N TYR A 270 -4.35 -0.28 -10.74
CA TYR A 270 -3.82 -0.62 -9.43
C TYR A 270 -2.63 -1.55 -9.57
N LEU A 271 -1.50 -1.17 -9.02
CA LEU A 271 -0.28 -1.96 -9.06
C LEU A 271 0.02 -2.54 -7.68
N PRO A 272 0.29 -3.85 -7.58
CA PRO A 272 0.64 -4.44 -6.30
C PRO A 272 2.08 -4.12 -5.93
N ALA A 273 2.30 -3.73 -4.67
CA ALA A 273 3.62 -3.79 -4.08
C ALA A 273 4.01 -5.25 -3.83
N SER A 274 5.28 -5.57 -3.97
CA SER A 274 5.79 -6.93 -3.86
C SER A 274 6.28 -7.28 -2.47
N ALA A 275 6.18 -8.55 -2.11
CA ALA A 275 6.95 -9.16 -1.04
C ALA A 275 7.55 -10.48 -1.54
N THR A 276 8.84 -10.69 -1.31
CA THR A 276 9.58 -11.85 -1.80
C THR A 276 10.49 -12.40 -0.72
N ILE A 277 10.68 -13.71 -0.70
CA ILE A 277 11.69 -14.37 0.16
C ILE A 277 13.01 -14.39 -0.59
N VAL A 278 14.09 -13.96 0.05
CA VAL A 278 15.43 -13.98 -0.55
C VAL A 278 15.90 -15.44 -0.68
N LYS A 279 16.44 -15.76 -1.84
CA LYS A 279 16.97 -17.11 -2.10
C LYS A 279 18.11 -17.45 -1.17
N GLY A 280 17.98 -18.59 -0.46
CA GLY A 280 18.95 -18.99 0.55
C GLY A 280 18.85 -18.23 1.87
N ALA A 281 17.72 -17.59 2.14
CA ALA A 281 17.41 -16.94 3.41
C ALA A 281 17.75 -17.81 4.62
N LYS A 282 18.43 -17.24 5.63
CA LYS A 282 18.91 -17.98 6.82
C LYS A 282 17.77 -18.34 7.77
N ASN A 283 16.71 -17.53 7.79
CA ASN A 283 15.55 -17.72 8.66
C ASN A 283 14.31 -18.06 7.82
N MET A 284 14.42 -19.07 6.96
CA MET A 284 13.43 -19.45 5.94
C MET A 284 12.02 -19.67 6.52
N ASP A 285 11.88 -20.33 7.65
CA ASP A 285 10.57 -20.60 8.27
C ASP A 285 9.90 -19.30 8.74
N ASN A 286 10.68 -18.38 9.33
CA ASN A 286 10.19 -17.06 9.73
C ASN A 286 9.88 -16.17 8.51
N ALA A 287 10.64 -16.30 7.42
CA ALA A 287 10.37 -15.61 6.18
C ALA A 287 9.01 -16.02 5.57
N LYS A 288 8.74 -17.33 5.50
CA LYS A 288 7.43 -17.85 5.06
C LYS A 288 6.29 -17.41 5.99
N LEU A 289 6.53 -17.45 7.30
CA LEU A 289 5.57 -16.99 8.30
C LEU A 289 5.25 -15.51 8.15
N PHE A 290 6.24 -14.68 7.81
CA PHE A 290 6.07 -13.26 7.55
C PHE A 290 5.26 -13.01 6.27
N ILE A 291 5.52 -13.74 5.19
CA ILE A 291 4.73 -13.66 3.95
C ILE A 291 3.26 -14.05 4.22
N ASP A 292 3.02 -15.14 4.97
CA ASP A 292 1.66 -15.55 5.35
C ASP A 292 0.96 -14.47 6.20
N PHE A 293 1.70 -13.82 7.10
CA PHE A 293 1.21 -12.81 8.01
C PHE A 293 0.79 -11.52 7.30
N ILE A 294 1.60 -10.98 6.40
CA ILE A 294 1.31 -9.71 5.72
C ILE A 294 0.08 -9.78 4.80
N ILE A 295 -0.32 -10.95 4.34
CA ILE A 295 -1.57 -11.17 3.62
C ILE A 295 -2.61 -11.95 4.45
N SER A 296 -2.53 -11.85 5.79
CA SER A 296 -3.61 -12.30 6.67
C SER A 296 -4.73 -11.27 6.74
N GLU A 297 -5.95 -11.73 7.02
CA GLU A 297 -7.11 -10.84 7.20
C GLU A 297 -6.87 -9.78 8.28
N GLU A 298 -6.22 -10.16 9.37
CA GLU A 298 -5.88 -9.26 10.48
C GLU A 298 -5.06 -8.07 10.02
N VAL A 299 -3.93 -8.32 9.34
CA VAL A 299 -3.00 -7.29 8.91
C VAL A 299 -3.59 -6.43 7.80
N GLN A 300 -4.24 -7.07 6.83
CA GLN A 300 -4.86 -6.38 5.71
C GLN A 300 -6.01 -5.47 6.17
N ASN A 301 -6.80 -5.88 7.16
CA ASN A 301 -7.80 -5.03 7.78
C ASN A 301 -7.19 -3.84 8.53
N ILE A 302 -6.07 -4.02 9.24
CA ILE A 302 -5.35 -2.91 9.89
C ILE A 302 -4.86 -1.90 8.85
N TRP A 303 -4.26 -2.36 7.77
CA TRP A 303 -3.77 -1.49 6.70
C TRP A 303 -4.92 -0.71 6.05
N GLY A 304 -6.03 -1.38 5.72
CA GLY A 304 -7.18 -0.74 5.07
C GLY A 304 -8.00 0.19 5.98
N THR A 305 -7.99 -0.01 7.30
CA THR A 305 -8.85 0.77 8.22
C THR A 305 -8.09 1.76 9.08
N THR A 306 -6.87 1.42 9.50
CA THR A 306 -6.04 2.27 10.37
C THR A 306 -5.04 3.11 9.58
N LEU A 307 -4.50 2.54 8.51
CA LEU A 307 -3.68 3.25 7.53
C LEU A 307 -4.54 3.64 6.32
N THR A 308 -3.88 4.09 5.27
CA THR A 308 -4.49 4.46 3.98
C THR A 308 -4.06 3.54 2.84
N ASN A 309 -3.46 2.40 3.20
CA ASN A 309 -2.97 1.42 2.25
C ASN A 309 -4.11 0.49 1.80
N ARG A 310 -4.33 0.39 0.50
CA ARG A 310 -5.39 -0.47 -0.04
C ARG A 310 -4.98 -1.93 0.06
N PRO A 311 -5.82 -2.78 0.72
CA PRO A 311 -5.55 -4.20 0.86
C PRO A 311 -5.63 -4.95 -0.46
N VAL A 312 -4.91 -6.09 -0.54
CA VAL A 312 -5.00 -7.03 -1.68
C VAL A 312 -6.04 -8.13 -1.46
N LEU A 313 -6.55 -8.33 -0.25
CA LEU A 313 -7.55 -9.38 0.02
C LEU A 313 -8.94 -8.95 -0.42
N LYS A 314 -9.72 -9.91 -0.98
CA LYS A 314 -11.09 -9.71 -1.48
C LYS A 314 -12.05 -9.17 -0.41
N ASP A 315 -11.94 -9.68 0.81
CA ASP A 315 -12.86 -9.41 1.91
C ASP A 315 -12.26 -8.45 2.95
N ALA A 316 -11.12 -7.82 2.66
CA ALA A 316 -10.50 -6.87 3.58
C ALA A 316 -11.32 -5.59 3.70
N LYS A 317 -11.35 -5.06 4.92
CA LYS A 317 -12.06 -3.82 5.25
C LYS A 317 -11.22 -2.62 4.87
N THR A 318 -11.89 -1.58 4.38
CA THR A 318 -11.30 -0.26 4.13
C THR A 318 -12.07 0.82 4.90
N SER A 319 -11.44 1.96 5.13
CA SER A 319 -12.07 3.11 5.78
C SER A 319 -13.02 3.84 4.82
N ASP A 320 -13.97 4.60 5.39
CA ASP A 320 -14.98 5.34 4.63
C ASP A 320 -14.38 6.45 3.73
N PHE A 321 -13.13 6.87 3.97
CA PHE A 321 -12.42 7.81 3.11
C PHE A 321 -11.78 7.17 1.86
N MET A 322 -11.90 5.87 1.69
CA MET A 322 -11.46 5.11 0.52
C MET A 322 -12.68 4.54 -0.20
N THR A 323 -12.83 4.87 -1.47
CA THR A 323 -13.90 4.29 -2.29
C THR A 323 -13.74 2.77 -2.36
N PRO A 324 -14.82 1.98 -2.15
CA PRO A 324 -14.77 0.53 -2.34
C PRO A 324 -14.26 0.15 -3.73
N MET A 325 -13.44 -0.91 -3.80
CA MET A 325 -12.86 -1.35 -5.08
C MET A 325 -13.91 -1.71 -6.13
N SER A 326 -15.09 -2.20 -5.68
CA SER A 326 -16.24 -2.50 -6.54
C SER A 326 -16.83 -1.29 -7.26
N ASP A 327 -16.58 -0.08 -6.75
CA ASP A 327 -17.14 1.16 -7.26
C ASP A 327 -16.13 1.93 -8.13
N ILE A 328 -14.94 1.36 -8.30
CA ILE A 328 -13.85 1.93 -9.12
C ILE A 328 -13.79 1.15 -10.43
N HIS A 329 -13.74 1.87 -11.56
CA HIS A 329 -13.44 1.27 -12.85
C HIS A 329 -11.96 0.91 -12.90
N VAL A 330 -11.63 -0.32 -12.52
CA VAL A 330 -10.26 -0.84 -12.56
C VAL A 330 -9.95 -1.35 -13.95
N ILE A 331 -8.80 -0.94 -14.49
CA ILE A 331 -8.21 -1.45 -15.73
C ILE A 331 -6.88 -2.12 -15.44
N GLU A 332 -6.57 -3.20 -16.15
CA GLU A 332 -5.37 -4.01 -15.90
C GLU A 332 -4.21 -3.50 -16.75
N GLU A 333 -3.09 -3.19 -16.12
CA GLU A 333 -1.85 -2.84 -16.82
C GLU A 333 -1.17 -4.11 -17.35
N ASP A 334 -0.71 -4.07 -18.60
CA ASP A 334 0.21 -5.07 -19.13
C ASP A 334 1.62 -4.81 -18.58
N ILE A 335 1.86 -5.30 -17.34
CA ILE A 335 3.13 -5.12 -16.63
C ILE A 335 4.35 -5.59 -17.44
N PRO A 336 4.34 -6.77 -18.08
CA PRO A 336 5.42 -7.20 -18.97
C PRO A 336 5.69 -6.23 -20.11
N TYR A 337 4.63 -5.74 -20.78
CA TYR A 337 4.76 -4.77 -21.86
C TYR A 337 5.36 -3.46 -21.35
N VAL A 338 4.80 -2.90 -20.28
CA VAL A 338 5.24 -1.61 -19.72
C VAL A 338 6.68 -1.70 -19.24
N SER A 339 7.08 -2.80 -18.61
CA SER A 339 8.48 -3.02 -18.19
C SER A 339 9.42 -3.06 -19.38
N ALA A 340 9.09 -3.85 -20.41
CA ALA A 340 9.93 -3.98 -21.60
C ALA A 340 10.07 -2.66 -22.39
N HIS A 341 9.01 -1.82 -22.43
CA HIS A 341 8.96 -0.59 -23.24
C HIS A 341 9.12 0.68 -22.42
N LYS A 342 9.42 0.60 -21.12
CA LYS A 342 9.54 1.76 -20.23
C LYS A 342 10.38 2.89 -20.83
N LYS A 343 11.54 2.57 -21.39
CA LYS A 343 12.45 3.56 -21.98
C LYS A 343 11.81 4.24 -23.20
N GLU A 344 11.09 3.50 -24.03
CA GLU A 344 10.44 4.03 -25.23
C GLU A 344 9.28 4.95 -24.85
N LEU A 345 8.46 4.55 -23.89
CA LEU A 345 7.35 5.35 -23.37
C LEU A 345 7.86 6.67 -22.76
N VAL A 346 8.92 6.61 -21.94
CA VAL A 346 9.54 7.80 -21.34
C VAL A 346 10.15 8.71 -22.42
N ASN A 347 10.84 8.15 -23.42
CA ASN A 347 11.41 8.94 -24.50
C ASN A 347 10.32 9.67 -25.30
N LYS A 348 9.24 8.96 -25.70
CA LYS A 348 8.13 9.57 -26.44
C LYS A 348 7.46 10.69 -25.66
N TYR A 349 7.24 10.50 -24.35
CA TYR A 349 6.78 11.57 -23.46
C TYR A 349 7.76 12.77 -23.46
N THR A 350 9.06 12.51 -23.32
CA THR A 350 10.08 13.57 -23.26
C THR A 350 10.14 14.37 -24.55
N ASP A 351 10.00 13.73 -25.71
CA ASP A 351 9.96 14.41 -27.01
C ASP A 351 8.74 15.32 -27.14
N ILE A 352 7.56 14.84 -26.72
CA ILE A 352 6.31 15.64 -26.67
C ILE A 352 6.49 16.84 -25.76
N PHE A 353 6.95 16.62 -24.52
CA PHE A 353 7.12 17.69 -23.55
C PHE A 353 8.12 18.75 -24.02
N THR A 354 9.25 18.31 -24.58
CA THR A 354 10.26 19.23 -25.15
C THR A 354 9.71 20.04 -26.32
N SER A 355 8.88 19.43 -27.17
CA SER A 355 8.22 20.13 -28.27
C SER A 355 7.27 21.22 -27.77
N ILE A 356 6.46 20.92 -26.74
CA ILE A 356 5.55 21.88 -26.10
C ILE A 356 6.33 23.06 -25.52
N GLU A 357 7.41 22.79 -24.76
CA GLU A 357 8.21 23.86 -24.14
C GLU A 357 8.94 24.73 -25.18
N SER A 358 9.35 24.15 -26.30
CA SER A 358 10.01 24.89 -27.39
C SER A 358 9.06 25.77 -28.20
N SER A 359 7.75 25.55 -28.07
CA SER A 359 6.69 26.29 -28.80
C SER A 359 6.16 27.48 -28.03
N LYS A 360 6.58 27.66 -26.77
CA LYS A 360 6.23 28.80 -25.92
C LYS A 360 7.16 29.98 -26.15
#